data_bcf84c3357d3d15e7e5c103f0787c24f
#
_entry.id   bcf84c3357d3d15e7e5c103f0787c24f
#
_cell.length_a   1.000
_cell.length_b   1.000
_cell.length_c   1.000
_cell.angle_alpha   90.00
_cell.angle_beta   90.00
_cell.angle_gamma   90.00
#
_symmetry.space_group_name_H-M   'P 1'
#
loop_
_entity.id
_entity.type
_entity.pdbx_description
1 polymer ?
#
loop_
_entity_poly.entity_id
_entity_poly.type
_entity_poly.pdbx_seq_one_letter_code
_entity_poly.pdbx_strand_id
1 'polypeptide(L)'
;VSRGHAGEQRAPLTIAPITLALGPPEHGVTRFAVECARAAGTEVLEVADVAGVREVLDARPGAPVHLHITDSLFGATADDAAMTVEDLARGRRIAVTLHDVPQPAEGAERCRRRTRAYQRIAAAAGLVVVSSEHERHLCAVADIAVDAVIPLPVPDLAPPADLTPDARSVGVFGFLHPGKAVDVVADAVAALADAGDEAVSLRLLGTPAEGHDDYVHAALETVRAAGGGVEVTGRIDDDDLARVLGEVTVPVALFRNVSASGSLNTWAAAGRRPLVYDSDYTREMERRHPGSLLITDGADLAGDLRRLLDDPSPTRREAAPSGMAELGGAYRRAWEGWLA
;
A
#
# COMPACT_ATOMS: atom_id res chain seq x y z
N VAL A 1 -15.64 -35.69 19.94
CA VAL A 1 -16.30 -34.56 20.64
C VAL A 1 -15.55 -33.30 20.18
N SER A 2 -16.07 -32.70 19.10
CA SER A 2 -15.57 -31.47 18.52
C SER A 2 -16.08 -30.28 19.37
N ARG A 3 -15.19 -29.58 20.05
CA ARG A 3 -15.53 -28.30 20.67
C ARG A 3 -15.35 -27.20 19.61
N GLY A 4 -16.50 -26.71 19.10
CA GLY A 4 -16.54 -25.54 18.26
C GLY A 4 -16.00 -24.35 19.02
N HIS A 5 -15.03 -23.65 18.41
CA HIS A 5 -14.62 -22.30 18.82
C HIS A 5 -15.78 -21.37 18.44
N ALA A 6 -16.61 -21.06 19.43
CA ALA A 6 -17.53 -19.92 19.34
C ALA A 6 -16.66 -18.67 19.35
N GLY A 7 -16.63 -17.93 18.24
CA GLY A 7 -16.04 -16.61 18.18
C GLY A 7 -16.72 -15.73 19.24
N GLU A 8 -15.97 -15.24 20.20
CA GLU A 8 -16.42 -14.21 21.13
C GLU A 8 -16.84 -12.96 20.31
N GLN A 9 -18.14 -12.79 20.12
CA GLN A 9 -18.70 -11.52 19.71
C GLN A 9 -18.45 -10.52 20.85
N ARG A 10 -17.36 -9.74 20.75
CA ARG A 10 -17.13 -8.63 21.68
C ARG A 10 -18.28 -7.62 21.56
N ALA A 11 -18.70 -7.12 22.72
CA ALA A 11 -19.71 -6.06 22.82
C ALA A 11 -19.30 -4.88 21.93
N PRO A 12 -20.28 -4.20 21.27
CA PRO A 12 -19.97 -3.00 20.47
C PRO A 12 -19.33 -1.93 21.36
N LEU A 13 -18.38 -1.19 20.79
CA LEU A 13 -17.78 0.00 21.43
C LEU A 13 -18.90 0.94 21.86
N THR A 14 -18.86 1.40 23.10
CA THR A 14 -19.84 2.37 23.61
C THR A 14 -19.76 3.70 22.85
N ILE A 15 -18.57 4.06 22.35
CA ILE A 15 -18.31 5.18 21.44
C ILE A 15 -17.22 4.72 20.48
N ALA A 16 -17.51 4.70 19.17
CA ALA A 16 -16.54 4.45 18.12
C ALA A 16 -16.39 5.71 17.25
N PRO A 17 -15.21 6.00 16.70
CA PRO A 17 -15.08 7.12 15.76
C PRO A 17 -15.77 6.80 14.44
N ILE A 18 -16.25 7.85 13.77
CA ILE A 18 -16.68 7.80 12.39
C ILE A 18 -15.43 7.87 11.52
N THR A 19 -15.22 6.91 10.64
CA THR A 19 -14.15 7.02 9.65
C THR A 19 -14.63 7.84 8.47
N LEU A 20 -13.89 8.91 8.12
CA LEU A 20 -14.16 9.67 6.90
C LEU A 20 -13.16 9.27 5.83
N ALA A 21 -13.67 8.56 4.81
CA ALA A 21 -12.90 8.14 3.66
C ALA A 21 -12.93 9.23 2.59
N LEU A 22 -11.89 10.07 2.58
CA LEU A 22 -11.79 11.25 1.72
C LEU A 22 -11.16 10.90 0.37
N GLY A 23 -11.77 11.40 -0.71
CA GLY A 23 -11.24 11.36 -2.08
C GLY A 23 -11.85 10.27 -2.95
N PRO A 24 -11.28 10.05 -4.15
CA PRO A 24 -11.79 9.08 -5.11
C PRO A 24 -11.81 7.65 -4.52
N PRO A 25 -12.86 6.86 -4.74
CA PRO A 25 -12.97 5.51 -4.17
C PRO A 25 -11.89 4.55 -4.67
N GLU A 26 -11.28 4.81 -5.83
CA GLU A 26 -10.14 4.06 -6.36
C GLU A 26 -8.80 4.42 -5.72
N HIS A 27 -8.70 5.53 -5.00
CA HIS A 27 -7.46 5.93 -4.33
C HIS A 27 -7.12 4.96 -3.18
N GLY A 28 -5.89 4.47 -3.12
CA GLY A 28 -5.47 3.42 -2.16
C GLY A 28 -5.75 3.76 -0.69
N VAL A 29 -5.53 5.02 -0.29
CA VAL A 29 -5.80 5.49 1.09
C VAL A 29 -7.30 5.55 1.37
N THR A 30 -8.12 5.99 0.41
CA THR A 30 -9.59 6.04 0.53
C THR A 30 -10.16 4.63 0.67
N ARG A 31 -9.75 3.70 -0.20
CA ARG A 31 -10.14 2.27 -0.09
C ARG A 31 -9.76 1.69 1.27
N PHE A 32 -8.53 1.92 1.70
CA PHE A 32 -8.05 1.40 2.98
C PHE A 32 -8.83 1.97 4.17
N ALA A 33 -9.22 3.24 4.14
CA ALA A 33 -10.09 3.84 5.17
C ALA A 33 -11.44 3.10 5.28
N VAL A 34 -12.06 2.80 4.13
CA VAL A 34 -13.31 2.03 4.07
C VAL A 34 -13.11 0.60 4.59
N GLU A 35 -12.05 -0.07 4.17
CA GLU A 35 -11.72 -1.43 4.62
C GLU A 35 -11.47 -1.49 6.14
N CYS A 36 -10.72 -0.53 6.69
CA CYS A 36 -10.47 -0.41 8.13
C CYS A 36 -11.77 -0.29 8.93
N ALA A 37 -12.64 0.62 8.53
CA ALA A 37 -13.91 0.85 9.23
C ALA A 37 -14.81 -0.38 9.17
N ARG A 38 -14.92 -1.03 8.01
CA ARG A 38 -15.69 -2.27 7.82
C ARG A 38 -15.13 -3.40 8.68
N ALA A 39 -13.82 -3.60 8.66
CA ALA A 39 -13.15 -4.62 9.47
C ALA A 39 -13.31 -4.36 10.98
N ALA A 40 -13.33 -3.10 11.39
CA ALA A 40 -13.58 -2.70 12.78
C ALA A 40 -15.06 -2.73 13.16
N GLY A 41 -15.99 -2.85 12.20
CA GLY A 41 -17.44 -2.80 12.45
C GLY A 41 -17.92 -1.42 12.89
N THR A 42 -17.32 -0.34 12.35
CA THR A 42 -17.67 1.05 12.67
C THR A 42 -18.25 1.78 11.46
N GLU A 43 -18.85 2.93 11.71
CA GLU A 43 -19.42 3.78 10.67
C GLU A 43 -18.30 4.32 9.75
N VAL A 44 -18.53 4.26 8.43
CA VAL A 44 -17.70 4.94 7.44
C VAL A 44 -18.55 5.81 6.56
N LEU A 45 -18.08 7.03 6.29
CA LEU A 45 -18.69 7.96 5.35
C LEU A 45 -17.66 8.31 4.28
N GLU A 46 -18.04 8.01 3.03
CA GLU A 46 -17.24 8.35 1.86
C GLU A 46 -17.56 9.80 1.47
N VAL A 47 -16.54 10.63 1.35
CA VAL A 47 -16.65 12.06 1.05
C VAL A 47 -15.70 12.42 -0.10
N ALA A 48 -16.21 13.19 -1.05
CA ALA A 48 -15.46 13.52 -2.26
C ALA A 48 -14.28 14.47 -1.99
N ASP A 49 -14.47 15.42 -1.08
CA ASP A 49 -13.52 16.49 -0.80
C ASP A 49 -13.58 16.99 0.65
N VAL A 50 -12.72 17.93 0.99
CA VAL A 50 -12.63 18.55 2.32
C VAL A 50 -13.91 19.30 2.71
N ALA A 51 -14.68 19.82 1.75
CA ALA A 51 -15.95 20.47 2.05
C ALA A 51 -16.96 19.46 2.59
N GLY A 52 -17.06 18.29 1.98
CA GLY A 52 -17.88 17.18 2.49
C GLY A 52 -17.43 16.70 3.88
N VAL A 53 -16.13 16.70 4.19
CA VAL A 53 -15.64 16.42 5.55
C VAL A 53 -16.21 17.44 6.54
N ARG A 54 -16.15 18.75 6.23
CA ARG A 54 -16.70 19.82 7.09
C ARG A 54 -18.20 19.66 7.31
N GLU A 55 -18.96 19.40 6.26
CA GLU A 55 -20.41 19.18 6.36
C GLU A 55 -20.75 18.04 7.33
N VAL A 56 -20.05 16.91 7.25
CA VAL A 56 -20.25 15.78 8.18
C VAL A 56 -19.91 16.19 9.61
N LEU A 57 -18.79 16.87 9.82
CA LEU A 57 -18.35 17.31 11.14
C LEU A 57 -19.33 18.31 11.78
N ASP A 58 -19.87 19.23 11.00
CA ASP A 58 -20.84 20.23 11.45
C ASP A 58 -22.22 19.61 11.77
N ALA A 59 -22.62 18.58 11.00
CA ALA A 59 -23.84 17.83 11.27
C ALA A 59 -23.74 16.92 12.50
N ARG A 60 -22.53 16.59 12.97
CA ARG A 60 -22.28 15.66 14.09
C ARG A 60 -21.31 16.24 15.12
N PRO A 61 -21.69 17.34 15.78
CA PRO A 61 -20.82 18.00 16.76
C PRO A 61 -20.50 17.04 17.92
N GLY A 62 -19.21 16.94 18.26
CA GLY A 62 -18.73 16.11 19.37
C GLY A 62 -18.50 14.63 19.04
N ALA A 63 -18.90 14.13 17.87
CA ALA A 63 -18.53 12.79 17.44
C ALA A 63 -17.00 12.69 17.24
N PRO A 64 -16.33 11.65 17.77
CA PRO A 64 -14.94 11.41 17.43
C PRO A 64 -14.82 10.94 15.97
N VAL A 65 -13.74 11.33 15.30
CA VAL A 65 -13.55 11.07 13.88
C VAL A 65 -12.17 10.48 13.64
N HIS A 66 -12.07 9.57 12.68
CA HIS A 66 -10.81 9.02 12.21
C HIS A 66 -10.57 9.39 10.74
N LEU A 67 -9.41 9.96 10.44
CA LEU A 67 -8.97 10.37 9.12
C LEU A 67 -7.75 9.54 8.68
N HIS A 68 -7.73 9.13 7.42
CA HIS A 68 -6.56 8.54 6.78
C HIS A 68 -5.85 9.60 5.95
N ILE A 69 -4.64 9.97 6.34
CA ILE A 69 -3.93 11.13 5.83
C ILE A 69 -2.86 10.75 4.81
N THR A 70 -3.00 11.24 3.60
CA THR A 70 -1.92 11.58 2.68
C THR A 70 -2.12 13.04 2.28
N ASP A 71 -1.05 13.82 2.21
CA ASP A 71 -1.13 15.27 2.02
C ASP A 71 -1.92 15.67 0.76
N SER A 72 -1.80 14.93 -0.32
CA SER A 72 -2.50 15.20 -1.59
C SER A 72 -4.03 15.15 -1.52
N LEU A 73 -4.61 14.43 -0.56
CA LEU A 73 -6.06 14.38 -0.39
C LEU A 73 -6.61 15.59 0.42
N PHE A 74 -5.77 16.23 1.23
CA PHE A 74 -6.19 17.29 2.15
C PHE A 74 -5.78 18.69 1.70
N GLY A 75 -4.94 18.83 0.68
CA GLY A 75 -4.52 20.14 0.18
C GLY A 75 -3.69 20.07 -1.09
N ALA A 76 -3.57 21.19 -1.79
CA ALA A 76 -2.73 21.31 -2.97
C ALA A 76 -1.23 21.22 -2.64
N THR A 77 -0.86 21.57 -1.41
CA THR A 77 0.49 21.43 -0.85
C THR A 77 0.42 20.75 0.51
N ALA A 78 1.54 20.24 1.00
CA ALA A 78 1.61 19.64 2.33
C ALA A 78 1.25 20.66 3.45
N ASP A 79 1.61 21.93 3.28
CA ASP A 79 1.23 23.01 4.21
C ASP A 79 -0.28 23.27 4.20
N ASP A 80 -0.93 23.27 3.03
CA ASP A 80 -2.39 23.38 2.91
C ASP A 80 -3.08 22.19 3.60
N ALA A 81 -2.56 20.99 3.42
CA ALA A 81 -3.08 19.79 4.09
C ALA A 81 -2.99 19.92 5.62
N ALA A 82 -1.86 20.41 6.14
CA ALA A 82 -1.72 20.65 7.58
C ALA A 82 -2.69 21.70 8.08
N MET A 83 -2.84 22.83 7.39
CA MET A 83 -3.83 23.86 7.75
C MET A 83 -5.25 23.29 7.75
N THR A 84 -5.59 22.49 6.77
CA THR A 84 -6.89 21.83 6.68
C THR A 84 -7.14 20.93 7.89
N VAL A 85 -6.19 20.03 8.23
CA VAL A 85 -6.37 19.12 9.37
C VAL A 85 -6.40 19.87 10.68
N GLU A 86 -5.57 20.89 10.89
CA GLU A 86 -5.63 21.77 12.08
C GLU A 86 -7.00 22.45 12.24
N ASP A 87 -7.58 22.93 11.13
CA ASP A 87 -8.91 23.53 11.13
C ASP A 87 -10.00 22.52 11.47
N LEU A 88 -9.96 21.33 10.86
CA LEU A 88 -10.90 20.24 11.13
C LEU A 88 -10.81 19.77 12.60
N ALA A 89 -9.62 19.84 13.22
CA ALA A 89 -9.38 19.38 14.59
C ALA A 89 -9.87 20.37 15.66
N ARG A 90 -10.16 21.63 15.31
CA ARG A 90 -10.56 22.66 16.30
C ARG A 90 -11.80 22.27 17.07
N GLY A 91 -11.62 22.02 18.38
CA GLY A 91 -12.69 21.64 19.29
C GLY A 91 -13.30 20.25 19.02
N ARG A 92 -12.61 19.41 18.27
CA ARG A 92 -13.05 18.05 17.90
C ARG A 92 -12.03 17.01 18.32
N ARG A 93 -12.51 15.79 18.55
CA ARG A 93 -11.66 14.62 18.79
C ARG A 93 -11.34 13.94 17.45
N ILE A 94 -10.10 14.09 16.97
CA ILE A 94 -9.65 13.51 15.71
C ILE A 94 -8.52 12.52 15.97
N ALA A 95 -8.66 11.32 15.41
CA ALA A 95 -7.59 10.35 15.21
C ALA A 95 -7.09 10.42 13.76
N VAL A 96 -5.82 10.16 13.54
CA VAL A 96 -5.25 10.08 12.20
C VAL A 96 -4.46 8.78 12.00
N THR A 97 -4.58 8.18 10.82
CA THR A 97 -3.59 7.24 10.30
C THR A 97 -2.77 7.97 9.25
N LEU A 98 -1.46 8.12 9.49
CA LEU A 98 -0.55 8.75 8.54
C LEU A 98 -0.13 7.74 7.47
N HIS A 99 -0.28 8.13 6.22
CA HIS A 99 0.22 7.39 5.06
C HIS A 99 1.31 8.20 4.38
N ASP A 100 2.17 7.54 3.62
CA ASP A 100 3.24 8.19 2.86
C ASP A 100 4.12 9.12 3.72
N VAL A 101 4.51 8.62 4.91
CA VAL A 101 5.36 9.38 5.85
C VAL A 101 6.61 9.93 5.12
N PRO A 102 6.96 11.21 5.32
CA PRO A 102 8.07 11.84 4.62
C PRO A 102 9.40 11.10 4.77
N GLN A 103 10.14 10.92 3.67
CA GLN A 103 11.39 10.18 3.63
C GLN A 103 12.52 11.01 2.99
N PRO A 104 13.78 10.88 3.46
CA PRO A 104 14.94 11.61 2.89
C PRO A 104 15.12 11.41 1.38
N ALA A 105 14.75 10.25 0.87
CA ALA A 105 14.85 9.90 -0.54
C ALA A 105 13.92 10.71 -1.47
N GLU A 106 12.93 11.43 -0.93
CA GLU A 106 12.09 12.40 -1.69
C GLU A 106 12.85 13.67 -2.08
N GLY A 107 14.09 13.82 -1.61
CA GLY A 107 14.89 15.04 -1.73
C GLY A 107 14.72 15.98 -0.52
N ALA A 108 15.82 16.59 -0.09
CA ALA A 108 15.91 17.31 1.17
C ALA A 108 14.86 18.40 1.37
N GLU A 109 14.55 19.18 0.31
CA GLU A 109 13.59 20.30 0.41
C GLU A 109 12.14 19.79 0.54
N ARG A 110 11.76 18.82 -0.29
CA ARG A 110 10.42 18.19 -0.22
C ARG A 110 10.22 17.49 1.11
N CYS A 111 11.19 16.67 1.54
CA CYS A 111 11.16 15.99 2.81
C CYS A 111 10.98 16.96 3.98
N ARG A 112 11.76 18.05 4.06
CA ARG A 112 11.63 19.07 5.12
C ARG A 112 10.26 19.73 5.16
N ARG A 113 9.68 20.10 4.00
CA ARG A 113 8.34 20.71 3.94
C ARG A 113 7.28 19.74 4.42
N ARG A 114 7.29 18.51 3.90
CA ARG A 114 6.33 17.47 4.31
C ARG A 114 6.48 17.11 5.79
N THR A 115 7.72 16.99 6.30
CA THR A 115 7.97 16.75 7.72
C THR A 115 7.29 17.79 8.60
N ARG A 116 7.44 19.11 8.32
CA ARG A 116 6.77 20.16 9.09
C ARG A 116 5.25 20.04 9.04
N ALA A 117 4.70 19.73 7.88
CA ALA A 117 3.26 19.54 7.72
C ALA A 117 2.76 18.33 8.55
N TYR A 118 3.44 17.19 8.47
CA TYR A 118 3.08 15.99 9.23
C TYR A 118 3.25 16.16 10.75
N GLN A 119 4.25 16.93 11.20
CA GLN A 119 4.37 17.33 12.60
C GLN A 119 3.12 18.11 13.08
N ARG A 120 2.64 19.08 12.29
CA ARG A 120 1.44 19.89 12.59
C ARG A 120 0.18 19.01 12.58
N ILE A 121 0.03 18.12 11.59
CA ILE A 121 -1.10 17.16 11.51
C ILE A 121 -1.12 16.27 12.76
N ALA A 122 0.01 15.68 13.12
CA ALA A 122 0.11 14.82 14.29
C ALA A 122 -0.18 15.58 15.60
N ALA A 123 0.33 16.81 15.73
CA ALA A 123 0.09 17.64 16.91
C ALA A 123 -1.40 18.06 17.07
N ALA A 124 -2.16 18.10 15.98
CA ALA A 124 -3.60 18.40 16.00
C ALA A 124 -4.47 17.18 16.32
N ALA A 125 -3.91 15.96 16.25
CA ALA A 125 -4.63 14.72 16.49
C ALA A 125 -4.52 14.25 17.95
N GLY A 126 -5.55 13.58 18.44
CA GLY A 126 -5.53 12.94 19.76
C GLY A 126 -5.07 11.47 19.71
N LEU A 127 -4.94 10.89 18.51
CA LEU A 127 -4.40 9.56 18.27
C LEU A 127 -3.70 9.56 16.91
N VAL A 128 -2.44 9.13 16.87
CA VAL A 128 -1.63 9.02 15.66
C VAL A 128 -1.26 7.56 15.41
N VAL A 129 -1.67 7.03 14.27
CA VAL A 129 -1.40 5.66 13.83
C VAL A 129 -0.51 5.67 12.59
N VAL A 130 0.38 4.70 12.47
CA VAL A 130 1.17 4.42 11.24
C VAL A 130 1.07 2.93 10.90
N SER A 131 1.48 2.57 9.67
CA SER A 131 1.27 1.22 9.13
C SER A 131 2.48 0.30 9.21
N SER A 132 3.61 0.75 9.77
CA SER A 132 4.81 -0.07 9.94
C SER A 132 5.72 0.42 11.06
N GLU A 133 6.58 -0.44 11.57
CA GLU A 133 7.65 -0.04 12.50
C GLU A 133 8.67 0.86 11.80
N HIS A 134 8.87 0.66 10.49
CA HIS A 134 9.70 1.55 9.70
C HIS A 134 9.11 2.97 9.65
N GLU A 135 7.79 3.13 9.44
CA GLU A 135 7.13 4.44 9.53
C GLU A 135 7.22 5.05 10.93
N ARG A 136 7.07 4.24 11.99
CA ARG A 136 7.30 4.73 13.36
C ARG A 136 8.72 5.27 13.54
N HIS A 137 9.72 4.57 12.99
CA HIS A 137 11.11 5.05 13.03
C HIS A 137 11.29 6.36 12.26
N LEU A 138 10.74 6.48 11.05
CA LEU A 138 10.75 7.71 10.27
C LEU A 138 10.08 8.86 11.02
N CYS A 139 8.93 8.61 11.65
CA CYS A 139 8.24 9.57 12.50
C CYS A 139 9.09 10.01 13.70
N ALA A 140 9.75 9.07 14.37
CA ALA A 140 10.63 9.39 15.50
C ALA A 140 11.83 10.26 15.09
N VAL A 141 12.45 10.01 13.93
CA VAL A 141 13.50 10.86 13.36
C VAL A 141 12.97 12.26 13.01
N ALA A 142 11.70 12.34 12.68
CA ALA A 142 11.00 13.59 12.33
C ALA A 142 10.33 14.27 13.54
N ASP A 143 10.59 13.87 14.78
CA ASP A 143 9.95 14.37 16.01
C ASP A 143 8.40 14.32 15.95
N ILE A 144 7.85 13.28 15.33
CA ILE A 144 6.42 12.99 15.27
C ILE A 144 6.12 11.86 16.26
N ALA A 145 5.27 12.12 17.26
CA ALA A 145 4.80 11.09 18.19
C ALA A 145 3.81 10.14 17.49
N VAL A 146 3.98 8.84 17.70
CA VAL A 146 3.11 7.78 17.16
C VAL A 146 2.59 6.93 18.31
N ASP A 147 1.27 6.87 18.46
CA ASP A 147 0.60 6.13 19.53
C ASP A 147 0.48 4.62 19.22
N ALA A 148 0.26 4.28 17.95
CA ALA A 148 0.09 2.89 17.55
C ALA A 148 0.70 2.59 16.18
N VAL A 149 1.20 1.36 16.01
CA VAL A 149 1.53 0.78 14.71
C VAL A 149 0.51 -0.29 14.39
N ILE A 150 -0.25 -0.10 13.31
CA ILE A 150 -1.25 -1.04 12.84
C ILE A 150 -0.92 -1.38 11.39
N PRO A 151 -0.33 -2.55 11.17
CA PRO A 151 0.14 -2.95 9.85
C PRO A 151 -0.97 -3.06 8.82
N LEU A 152 -0.64 -2.74 7.56
CA LEU A 152 -1.54 -3.02 6.44
C LEU A 152 -1.86 -4.52 6.40
N PRO A 153 -3.12 -4.90 6.21
CA PRO A 153 -3.53 -6.30 6.20
C PRO A 153 -3.11 -7.01 4.91
N VAL A 154 -3.00 -8.31 4.98
CA VAL A 154 -3.12 -9.16 3.80
C VAL A 154 -4.60 -9.13 3.40
N PRO A 155 -4.95 -8.73 2.15
CA PRO A 155 -6.34 -8.70 1.70
C PRO A 155 -6.93 -10.12 1.59
N ASP A 156 -8.25 -10.19 1.58
CA ASP A 156 -8.95 -11.45 1.32
C ASP A 156 -8.96 -11.71 -0.19
N LEU A 157 -8.12 -12.64 -0.64
CA LEU A 157 -8.05 -13.11 -2.01
C LEU A 157 -8.14 -14.63 -2.04
N ALA A 158 -8.87 -15.17 -3.00
CA ALA A 158 -8.99 -16.61 -3.24
C ALA A 158 -8.29 -16.97 -4.57
N PRO A 159 -6.97 -17.23 -4.56
CA PRO A 159 -6.28 -17.62 -5.79
C PRO A 159 -6.82 -18.97 -6.30
N PRO A 160 -7.08 -19.09 -7.62
CA PRO A 160 -7.47 -20.37 -8.22
C PRO A 160 -6.41 -21.46 -7.98
N ALA A 161 -6.88 -22.68 -7.75
CA ALA A 161 -5.99 -23.83 -7.46
C ALA A 161 -5.09 -24.20 -8.65
N ASP A 162 -5.60 -24.02 -9.89
CA ASP A 162 -4.96 -24.49 -11.13
C ASP A 162 -4.57 -23.28 -12.02
N LEU A 163 -3.58 -22.49 -11.56
CA LEU A 163 -3.02 -21.41 -12.35
C LEU A 163 -1.82 -21.87 -13.15
N THR A 164 -1.91 -21.69 -14.48
CA THR A 164 -0.74 -21.84 -15.37
C THR A 164 -0.11 -20.47 -15.57
N PRO A 165 1.16 -20.26 -15.19
CA PRO A 165 1.82 -19.00 -15.46
C PRO A 165 1.93 -18.74 -16.96
N ASP A 166 1.86 -17.48 -17.33
CA ASP A 166 2.29 -17.06 -18.65
C ASP A 166 3.77 -17.39 -18.84
N ALA A 167 4.12 -17.81 -20.05
CA ALA A 167 5.51 -18.10 -20.33
C ALA A 167 6.36 -16.83 -20.19
N ARG A 168 7.38 -16.89 -19.29
CA ARG A 168 8.46 -15.88 -19.17
C ARG A 168 8.00 -14.45 -18.99
N SER A 169 6.97 -14.22 -18.14
CA SER A 169 6.47 -12.88 -17.83
C SER A 169 7.07 -12.31 -16.54
N VAL A 170 7.47 -11.03 -16.58
CA VAL A 170 7.89 -10.24 -15.42
C VAL A 170 6.78 -9.24 -15.11
N GLY A 171 6.19 -9.28 -13.92
CA GLY A 171 5.00 -8.49 -13.59
C GLY A 171 5.22 -7.46 -12.49
N VAL A 172 4.80 -6.20 -12.73
CA VAL A 172 4.74 -5.12 -11.73
C VAL A 172 3.29 -4.75 -11.49
N PHE A 173 2.86 -4.70 -10.20
CA PHE A 173 1.45 -4.51 -9.82
C PHE A 173 1.18 -3.20 -9.10
N GLY A 174 0.02 -2.59 -9.41
CA GLY A 174 -0.58 -1.42 -8.75
C GLY A 174 -0.47 -0.14 -9.57
N PHE A 175 -0.64 1.04 -8.95
CA PHE A 175 -0.44 2.32 -9.63
C PHE A 175 1.00 2.48 -10.10
N LEU A 176 1.18 2.75 -11.39
CA LEU A 176 2.50 2.80 -12.04
C LEU A 176 3.07 4.22 -11.99
N HIS A 177 4.16 4.39 -11.27
CA HIS A 177 4.85 5.67 -11.09
C HIS A 177 6.35 5.44 -10.81
N PRO A 178 7.22 6.46 -10.90
CA PRO A 178 8.66 6.29 -10.72
C PRO A 178 9.09 5.63 -9.41
N GLY A 179 8.31 5.79 -8.33
CA GLY A 179 8.56 5.13 -7.05
C GLY A 179 8.53 3.60 -7.11
N LYS A 180 7.86 3.01 -8.11
CA LYS A 180 7.82 1.55 -8.35
C LYS A 180 8.95 1.04 -9.24
N ALA A 181 9.87 1.91 -9.67
CA ALA A 181 11.04 1.58 -10.50
C ALA A 181 10.69 0.75 -11.77
N VAL A 182 9.57 1.08 -12.43
CA VAL A 182 9.13 0.39 -13.65
C VAL A 182 10.18 0.49 -14.76
N ASP A 183 10.86 1.62 -14.87
CA ASP A 183 12.01 1.87 -15.76
C ASP A 183 13.15 0.87 -15.51
N VAL A 184 13.53 0.64 -14.26
CA VAL A 184 14.60 -0.30 -13.89
C VAL A 184 14.22 -1.75 -14.24
N VAL A 185 12.95 -2.12 -14.04
CA VAL A 185 12.45 -3.43 -14.44
C VAL A 185 12.43 -3.56 -15.97
N ALA A 186 12.01 -2.51 -16.69
CA ALA A 186 12.00 -2.49 -18.15
C ALA A 186 13.41 -2.63 -18.73
N ASP A 187 14.41 -1.93 -18.19
CA ASP A 187 15.81 -2.04 -18.60
C ASP A 187 16.34 -3.48 -18.41
N ALA A 188 16.00 -4.12 -17.28
CA ALA A 188 16.42 -5.49 -17.02
C ALA A 188 15.74 -6.50 -17.97
N VAL A 189 14.45 -6.33 -18.28
CA VAL A 189 13.71 -7.16 -19.24
C VAL A 189 14.24 -6.94 -20.66
N ALA A 190 14.53 -5.70 -21.05
CA ALA A 190 15.14 -5.38 -22.34
C ALA A 190 16.52 -6.04 -22.49
N ALA A 191 17.35 -6.02 -21.45
CA ALA A 191 18.65 -6.70 -21.46
C ALA A 191 18.53 -8.23 -21.64
N LEU A 192 17.46 -8.86 -21.14
CA LEU A 192 17.18 -10.27 -21.39
C LEU A 192 16.78 -10.53 -22.85
N ALA A 193 15.92 -9.69 -23.42
CA ALA A 193 15.50 -9.79 -24.81
C ALA A 193 16.69 -9.60 -25.77
N ASP A 194 17.52 -8.58 -25.56
CA ASP A 194 18.74 -8.33 -26.33
C ASP A 194 19.74 -9.51 -26.25
N ALA A 195 19.73 -10.22 -25.12
CA ALA A 195 20.56 -11.42 -24.93
C ALA A 195 19.96 -12.71 -25.58
N GLY A 196 18.88 -12.58 -26.35
CA GLY A 196 18.24 -13.65 -27.13
C GLY A 196 17.05 -14.34 -26.43
N ASP A 197 16.53 -13.81 -25.33
CA ASP A 197 15.29 -14.29 -24.71
C ASP A 197 14.07 -13.57 -25.32
N GLU A 198 13.77 -13.87 -26.58
CA GLU A 198 12.68 -13.25 -27.35
C GLU A 198 11.27 -13.53 -26.75
N ALA A 199 11.16 -14.54 -25.88
CA ALA A 199 9.89 -14.88 -25.22
C ALA A 199 9.63 -14.07 -23.94
N VAL A 200 10.62 -13.29 -23.45
CA VAL A 200 10.45 -12.50 -22.23
C VAL A 200 9.47 -11.33 -22.43
N SER A 201 8.61 -11.10 -21.45
CA SER A 201 7.65 -10.01 -21.50
C SER A 201 7.58 -9.23 -20.18
N LEU A 202 7.29 -7.93 -20.28
CA LEU A 202 6.96 -7.06 -19.16
C LEU A 202 5.43 -6.89 -19.10
N ARG A 203 4.83 -7.30 -17.99
CA ARG A 203 3.40 -7.09 -17.69
C ARG A 203 3.24 -6.02 -16.61
N LEU A 204 2.61 -4.92 -16.96
CA LEU A 204 2.25 -3.85 -16.04
C LEU A 204 0.78 -4.03 -15.63
N LEU A 205 0.59 -4.51 -14.40
CA LEU A 205 -0.70 -4.91 -13.85
C LEU A 205 -1.31 -3.74 -13.08
N GLY A 206 -1.92 -2.81 -13.81
CA GLY A 206 -2.48 -1.59 -13.24
C GLY A 206 -2.47 -0.42 -14.22
N THR A 207 -2.79 0.76 -13.71
CA THR A 207 -2.84 2.01 -14.48
C THR A 207 -1.68 2.92 -14.12
N PRO A 208 -1.19 3.75 -15.07
CA PRO A 208 -0.33 4.87 -14.71
C PRO A 208 -0.98 5.74 -13.64
N ALA A 209 -0.20 6.20 -12.66
CA ALA A 209 -0.65 7.26 -11.77
C ALA A 209 -0.78 8.57 -12.57
N GLU A 210 -1.62 9.49 -12.10
CA GLU A 210 -1.86 10.77 -12.76
C GLU A 210 -0.55 11.48 -13.12
N GLY A 211 -0.42 11.90 -14.38
CA GLY A 211 0.77 12.57 -14.92
C GLY A 211 1.98 11.66 -15.17
N HIS A 212 1.83 10.34 -15.11
CA HIS A 212 2.93 9.39 -15.33
C HIS A 212 2.76 8.50 -16.58
N ASP A 213 1.85 8.86 -17.50
CA ASP A 213 1.64 8.13 -18.75
C ASP A 213 2.92 8.06 -19.61
N ASP A 214 3.61 9.20 -19.79
CA ASP A 214 4.86 9.28 -20.56
C ASP A 214 5.97 8.41 -19.94
N TYR A 215 6.05 8.36 -18.61
CA TYR A 215 7.01 7.51 -17.90
C TYR A 215 6.76 6.01 -18.19
N VAL A 216 5.51 5.59 -18.09
CA VAL A 216 5.12 4.20 -18.39
C VAL A 216 5.34 3.89 -19.86
N HIS A 217 4.96 4.80 -20.76
CA HIS A 217 5.18 4.63 -22.20
C HIS A 217 6.65 4.45 -22.53
N ALA A 218 7.53 5.27 -21.99
CA ALA A 218 8.98 5.16 -22.21
C ALA A 218 9.53 3.79 -21.77
N ALA A 219 9.10 3.29 -20.60
CA ALA A 219 9.50 1.97 -20.11
C ALA A 219 9.06 0.84 -21.06
N LEU A 220 7.85 0.92 -21.60
CA LEU A 220 7.36 -0.07 -22.57
C LEU A 220 8.14 -0.03 -23.90
N GLU A 221 8.47 1.18 -24.40
CA GLU A 221 9.26 1.34 -25.62
C GLU A 221 10.68 0.77 -25.46
N THR A 222 11.30 0.88 -24.29
CA THR A 222 12.60 0.25 -23.97
C THR A 222 12.53 -1.26 -24.21
N VAL A 223 11.51 -1.94 -23.71
CA VAL A 223 11.35 -3.39 -23.86
C VAL A 223 11.04 -3.77 -25.31
N ARG A 224 10.14 -3.02 -25.99
CA ARG A 224 9.79 -3.27 -27.41
C ARG A 224 10.98 -3.10 -28.32
N ALA A 225 11.80 -2.08 -28.12
CA ALA A 225 12.99 -1.82 -28.93
C ALA A 225 14.01 -2.97 -28.85
N ALA A 226 14.07 -3.69 -27.73
CA ALA A 226 14.89 -4.87 -27.53
C ALA A 226 14.23 -6.18 -28.03
N GLY A 227 13.01 -6.11 -28.57
CA GLY A 227 12.28 -7.29 -29.07
C GLY A 227 11.45 -8.03 -28.01
N GLY A 228 11.39 -7.55 -26.78
CA GLY A 228 10.58 -8.15 -25.70
C GLY A 228 9.09 -7.83 -25.82
N GLY A 229 8.24 -8.71 -25.25
CA GLY A 229 6.80 -8.51 -25.16
C GLY A 229 6.42 -7.47 -24.10
N VAL A 230 5.31 -6.76 -24.32
CA VAL A 230 4.77 -5.81 -23.32
C VAL A 230 3.26 -5.88 -23.22
N GLU A 231 2.74 -5.75 -22.01
CA GLU A 231 1.32 -5.67 -21.71
C GLU A 231 1.05 -4.62 -20.62
N VAL A 232 -0.04 -3.86 -20.74
CA VAL A 232 -0.58 -3.03 -19.67
C VAL A 232 -2.05 -3.40 -19.50
N THR A 233 -2.41 -3.93 -18.34
CA THR A 233 -3.78 -4.42 -18.10
C THR A 233 -4.79 -3.29 -17.90
N GLY A 234 -4.32 -2.11 -17.50
CA GLY A 234 -5.22 -1.12 -16.93
C GLY A 234 -5.74 -1.57 -15.55
N ARG A 235 -6.87 -1.02 -15.12
CA ARG A 235 -7.53 -1.42 -13.88
C ARG A 235 -7.95 -2.89 -13.96
N ILE A 236 -7.62 -3.65 -12.94
CA ILE A 236 -8.03 -5.04 -12.78
C ILE A 236 -9.22 -5.08 -11.81
N ASP A 237 -10.27 -5.77 -12.18
CA ASP A 237 -11.41 -5.98 -11.30
C ASP A 237 -11.04 -6.91 -10.14
N ASP A 238 -11.64 -6.69 -8.97
CA ASP A 238 -11.28 -7.43 -7.75
C ASP A 238 -11.48 -8.95 -7.92
N ASP A 239 -12.48 -9.38 -8.70
CA ASP A 239 -12.75 -10.80 -9.00
C ASP A 239 -11.67 -11.46 -9.88
N ASP A 240 -11.00 -10.69 -10.72
CA ASP A 240 -9.93 -11.16 -11.61
C ASP A 240 -8.53 -11.05 -10.99
N LEU A 241 -8.39 -10.27 -9.93
CA LEU A 241 -7.09 -9.88 -9.37
C LEU A 241 -6.23 -11.08 -9.00
N ALA A 242 -6.80 -12.05 -8.29
CA ALA A 242 -6.07 -13.23 -7.85
C ALA A 242 -5.55 -14.07 -9.04
N ARG A 243 -6.36 -14.21 -10.09
CA ARG A 243 -6.02 -14.92 -11.33
C ARG A 243 -4.88 -14.20 -12.07
N VAL A 244 -5.04 -12.90 -12.33
CA VAL A 244 -4.06 -12.09 -13.08
C VAL A 244 -2.70 -12.07 -12.38
N LEU A 245 -2.67 -11.94 -11.04
CA LEU A 245 -1.43 -12.02 -10.27
C LEU A 245 -0.82 -13.43 -10.30
N GLY A 246 -1.66 -14.44 -10.26
CA GLY A 246 -1.23 -15.85 -10.31
C GLY A 246 -0.58 -16.25 -11.62
N GLU A 247 -0.99 -15.67 -12.75
CA GLU A 247 -0.46 -15.91 -14.11
C GLU A 247 0.95 -15.38 -14.32
N VAL A 248 1.39 -14.36 -13.58
CA VAL A 248 2.75 -13.80 -13.69
C VAL A 248 3.81 -14.83 -13.34
N THR A 249 4.85 -14.98 -14.17
CA THR A 249 5.98 -15.89 -13.88
C THR A 249 6.86 -15.34 -12.76
N VAL A 250 7.33 -14.11 -12.89
CA VAL A 250 8.19 -13.44 -11.89
C VAL A 250 7.52 -12.15 -11.41
N PRO A 251 6.90 -12.15 -10.22
CA PRO A 251 6.39 -10.93 -9.62
C PRO A 251 7.54 -10.04 -9.15
N VAL A 252 7.43 -8.74 -9.39
CA VAL A 252 8.46 -7.74 -9.03
C VAL A 252 7.83 -6.55 -8.34
N ALA A 253 8.49 -6.06 -7.28
CA ALA A 253 8.08 -4.88 -6.54
C ALA A 253 9.31 -4.10 -6.04
N LEU A 254 10.09 -3.56 -6.98
CA LEU A 254 11.34 -2.83 -6.72
C LEU A 254 11.05 -1.37 -6.37
N PHE A 255 10.52 -1.15 -5.19
CA PHE A 255 10.25 0.22 -4.74
C PHE A 255 11.55 0.99 -4.47
N ARG A 256 11.65 2.21 -5.00
CA ARG A 256 12.72 3.15 -4.65
C ARG A 256 12.59 3.66 -3.22
N ASN A 257 11.35 3.85 -2.78
CA ASN A 257 11.00 4.26 -1.42
C ASN A 257 9.72 3.54 -1.02
N VAL A 258 9.77 2.81 0.07
CA VAL A 258 8.60 2.13 0.60
C VAL A 258 8.64 2.14 2.12
N SER A 259 7.53 2.54 2.74
CA SER A 259 7.35 2.50 4.19
C SER A 259 6.18 1.61 4.62
N ALA A 260 5.19 1.47 3.73
CA ALA A 260 4.10 0.51 3.82
C ALA A 260 3.59 0.20 2.41
N SER A 261 3.17 -1.03 2.13
CA SER A 261 2.77 -1.43 0.78
C SER A 261 1.63 -2.43 0.74
N GLY A 262 0.46 -1.96 0.31
CA GLY A 262 -0.67 -2.84 0.03
C GLY A 262 -0.37 -3.83 -1.09
N SER A 263 0.38 -3.43 -2.14
CA SER A 263 0.69 -4.32 -3.26
C SER A 263 1.57 -5.52 -2.86
N LEU A 264 2.48 -5.38 -1.89
CA LEU A 264 3.23 -6.52 -1.36
C LEU A 264 2.31 -7.50 -0.63
N ASN A 265 1.38 -7.01 0.18
CA ASN A 265 0.38 -7.84 0.86
C ASN A 265 -0.57 -8.51 -0.15
N THR A 266 -0.90 -7.84 -1.25
CA THR A 266 -1.72 -8.42 -2.33
C THR A 266 -0.99 -9.56 -3.05
N TRP A 267 0.32 -9.41 -3.34
CA TRP A 267 1.13 -10.51 -3.85
C TRP A 267 1.14 -11.71 -2.88
N ALA A 268 1.30 -11.46 -1.58
CA ALA A 268 1.30 -12.52 -0.57
C ALA A 268 -0.07 -13.23 -0.49
N ALA A 269 -1.18 -12.49 -0.59
CA ALA A 269 -2.54 -13.04 -0.65
C ALA A 269 -2.76 -13.91 -1.90
N ALA A 270 -2.14 -13.55 -3.03
CA ALA A 270 -2.18 -14.33 -4.27
C ALA A 270 -1.22 -15.53 -4.27
N GLY A 271 -0.57 -15.86 -3.14
CA GLY A 271 0.39 -16.96 -3.06
C GLY A 271 1.68 -16.70 -3.82
N ARG A 272 2.08 -15.43 -3.97
CA ARG A 272 3.26 -15.03 -4.74
C ARG A 272 4.31 -14.36 -3.87
N ARG A 273 5.57 -14.56 -4.24
CA ARG A 273 6.76 -13.96 -3.61
C ARG A 273 7.41 -12.99 -4.59
N PRO A 274 7.14 -11.69 -4.49
CA PRO A 274 7.76 -10.72 -5.37
C PRO A 274 9.25 -10.54 -5.08
N LEU A 275 10.03 -10.29 -6.13
CA LEU A 275 11.39 -9.81 -6.05
C LEU A 275 11.38 -8.35 -5.62
N VAL A 276 12.10 -8.02 -4.54
CA VAL A 276 12.13 -6.71 -3.89
C VAL A 276 13.55 -6.27 -3.58
N TYR A 277 13.77 -4.95 -3.49
CA TYR A 277 15.02 -4.45 -2.91
C TYR A 277 15.07 -4.68 -1.41
N ASP A 278 16.28 -4.91 -0.90
CA ASP A 278 16.57 -4.92 0.52
C ASP A 278 16.35 -3.52 1.12
N SER A 279 15.44 -3.41 2.08
CA SER A 279 15.09 -2.19 2.79
C SER A 279 14.63 -2.50 4.22
N ASP A 280 14.57 -1.50 5.09
CA ASP A 280 14.06 -1.68 6.45
C ASP A 280 12.63 -2.20 6.45
N TYR A 281 11.77 -1.71 5.56
CA TYR A 281 10.40 -2.17 5.43
C TYR A 281 10.29 -3.60 4.89
N THR A 282 11.05 -3.96 3.85
CA THR A 282 11.02 -5.33 3.29
C THR A 282 11.57 -6.35 4.29
N ARG A 283 12.59 -6.00 5.08
CA ARG A 283 13.07 -6.81 6.22
C ARG A 283 12.03 -6.92 7.32
N GLU A 284 11.27 -5.85 7.63
CA GLU A 284 10.16 -5.90 8.58
C GLU A 284 9.07 -6.84 8.08
N MET A 285 8.68 -6.72 6.82
CA MET A 285 7.66 -7.58 6.21
C MET A 285 8.08 -9.05 6.22
N GLU A 286 9.34 -9.36 5.90
CA GLU A 286 9.86 -10.73 5.93
C GLU A 286 9.91 -11.31 7.36
N ARG A 287 10.16 -10.49 8.38
CA ARG A 287 10.05 -10.93 9.80
C ARG A 287 8.61 -11.25 10.19
N ARG A 288 7.64 -10.48 9.69
CA ARG A 288 6.20 -10.67 9.99
C ARG A 288 5.58 -11.82 9.21
N HIS A 289 6.02 -12.01 7.97
CA HIS A 289 5.53 -13.03 7.04
C HIS A 289 6.73 -13.77 6.42
N PRO A 290 7.40 -14.68 7.17
CA PRO A 290 8.60 -15.35 6.69
C PRO A 290 8.39 -16.06 5.35
N GLY A 291 9.34 -15.89 4.43
CA GLY A 291 9.25 -16.43 3.09
C GLY A 291 8.23 -15.73 2.18
N SER A 292 7.83 -14.50 2.46
CA SER A 292 6.89 -13.75 1.61
C SER A 292 7.57 -13.00 0.48
N LEU A 293 8.87 -12.77 0.55
CA LEU A 293 9.63 -11.95 -0.39
C LEU A 293 10.84 -12.71 -0.94
N LEU A 294 11.32 -12.28 -2.11
CA LEU A 294 12.64 -12.59 -2.65
C LEU A 294 13.45 -11.30 -2.63
N ILE A 295 14.54 -11.27 -1.88
CA ILE A 295 15.32 -10.05 -1.68
C ILE A 295 16.50 -10.03 -2.66
N THR A 296 16.71 -8.89 -3.33
CA THR A 296 17.86 -8.61 -4.18
C THR A 296 18.53 -7.30 -3.77
N ASP A 297 19.83 -7.19 -3.98
CA ASP A 297 20.58 -5.94 -3.89
C ASP A 297 20.51 -5.12 -5.20
N GLY A 298 19.98 -5.71 -6.26
CA GLY A 298 19.82 -5.10 -7.57
C GLY A 298 21.12 -4.99 -8.39
N ALA A 299 22.23 -5.54 -7.93
CA ALA A 299 23.52 -5.44 -8.64
C ALA A 299 23.51 -6.15 -10.00
N ASP A 300 22.75 -7.24 -10.13
CA ASP A 300 22.52 -7.99 -11.39
C ASP A 300 21.04 -8.37 -11.52
N LEU A 301 20.19 -7.37 -11.68
CA LEU A 301 18.73 -7.60 -11.76
C LEU A 301 18.36 -8.48 -12.97
N ALA A 302 19.00 -8.31 -14.12
CA ALA A 302 18.74 -9.15 -15.30
C ALA A 302 19.10 -10.62 -15.02
N GLY A 303 20.21 -10.88 -14.35
CA GLY A 303 20.59 -12.23 -13.92
C GLY A 303 19.64 -12.81 -12.89
N ASP A 304 19.15 -12.00 -11.93
CA ASP A 304 18.13 -12.42 -10.97
C ASP A 304 16.83 -12.82 -11.67
N LEU A 305 16.35 -11.97 -12.59
CA LEU A 305 15.14 -12.25 -13.38
C LEU A 305 15.32 -13.50 -14.24
N ARG A 306 16.46 -13.68 -14.91
CA ARG A 306 16.74 -14.86 -15.72
C ARG A 306 16.63 -16.15 -14.89
N ARG A 307 17.28 -16.19 -13.72
CA ARG A 307 17.21 -17.36 -12.83
C ARG A 307 15.78 -17.69 -12.42
N LEU A 308 14.97 -16.68 -12.10
CA LEU A 308 13.58 -16.87 -11.70
C LEU A 308 12.65 -17.18 -12.88
N LEU A 309 12.96 -16.74 -14.09
CA LEU A 309 12.25 -17.12 -15.30
C LEU A 309 12.56 -18.57 -15.74
N ASP A 310 13.78 -19.04 -15.49
CA ASP A 310 14.21 -20.41 -15.80
C ASP A 310 13.69 -21.42 -14.75
N ASP A 311 13.63 -21.02 -13.48
CA ASP A 311 12.95 -21.76 -12.40
C ASP A 311 12.05 -20.83 -11.59
N PRO A 312 10.75 -20.75 -11.89
CA PRO A 312 9.82 -19.89 -11.16
C PRO A 312 9.35 -20.46 -9.81
N SER A 313 9.78 -21.66 -9.43
CA SER A 313 9.34 -22.29 -8.18
C SER A 313 9.58 -21.41 -6.93
N PRO A 314 10.70 -20.65 -6.80
CA PRO A 314 10.91 -19.76 -5.68
C PRO A 314 9.91 -18.59 -5.59
N THR A 315 9.24 -18.22 -6.71
CA THR A 315 8.27 -17.11 -6.75
C THR A 315 6.91 -17.49 -6.18
N ARG A 316 6.72 -18.74 -5.77
CA ARG A 316 5.45 -19.28 -5.29
C ARG A 316 5.50 -19.63 -3.82
N ARG A 317 4.38 -19.55 -3.18
CA ARG A 317 4.16 -19.95 -1.80
C ARG A 317 2.69 -20.28 -1.58
N GLU A 318 2.35 -20.86 -0.44
CA GLU A 318 0.96 -20.87 0.03
C GLU A 318 0.46 -19.43 0.22
N ALA A 319 -0.78 -19.17 -0.20
CA ALA A 319 -1.41 -17.87 -0.02
C ALA A 319 -1.43 -17.48 1.45
N ALA A 320 -1.05 -16.25 1.75
CA ALA A 320 -1.10 -15.76 3.11
C ALA A 320 -2.56 -15.56 3.55
N PRO A 321 -2.91 -15.93 4.79
CA PRO A 321 -4.27 -15.73 5.29
C PRO A 321 -4.62 -14.26 5.36
N SER A 322 -5.92 -13.95 5.22
CA SER A 322 -6.44 -12.60 5.39
C SER A 322 -6.11 -12.02 6.77
N GLY A 323 -5.61 -10.80 6.81
CA GLY A 323 -5.31 -10.04 8.03
C GLY A 323 -6.41 -9.06 8.43
N MET A 324 -7.59 -9.11 7.80
CA MET A 324 -8.64 -8.11 7.99
C MET A 324 -9.26 -8.15 9.40
N ALA A 325 -9.41 -9.32 10.00
CA ALA A 325 -9.95 -9.45 11.36
C ALA A 325 -9.00 -8.85 12.40
N GLU A 326 -7.69 -9.11 12.26
CA GLU A 326 -6.63 -8.56 13.11
C GLU A 326 -6.57 -7.04 12.98
N LEU A 327 -6.67 -6.51 11.76
CA LEU A 327 -6.74 -5.09 11.47
C LEU A 327 -7.88 -4.43 12.25
N GLY A 328 -9.10 -4.93 12.09
CA GLY A 328 -10.28 -4.40 12.78
C GLY A 328 -10.14 -4.45 14.30
N GLY A 329 -9.59 -5.54 14.84
CA GLY A 329 -9.28 -5.68 16.25
C GLY A 329 -8.26 -4.67 16.76
N ALA A 330 -7.21 -4.39 15.97
CA ALA A 330 -6.16 -3.45 16.34
C ALA A 330 -6.68 -2.00 16.37
N TYR A 331 -7.44 -1.59 15.37
CA TYR A 331 -8.06 -0.26 15.36
C TYR A 331 -9.04 -0.07 16.52
N ARG A 332 -9.90 -1.04 16.82
CA ARG A 332 -10.79 -0.95 17.98
C ARG A 332 -10.03 -0.71 19.27
N ARG A 333 -8.94 -1.47 19.53
CA ARG A 333 -8.13 -1.27 20.75
C ARG A 333 -7.47 0.11 20.81
N ALA A 334 -6.97 0.62 19.68
CA ALA A 334 -6.37 1.95 19.62
C ALA A 334 -7.41 3.04 19.91
N TRP A 335 -8.61 2.94 19.35
CA TRP A 335 -9.70 3.89 19.62
C TRP A 335 -10.22 3.78 21.06
N GLU A 336 -10.36 2.57 21.61
CA GLU A 336 -10.74 2.38 23.03
C GLU A 336 -9.78 3.09 23.96
N GLY A 337 -8.46 2.93 23.75
CA GLY A 337 -7.44 3.60 24.55
C GLY A 337 -7.46 5.12 24.42
N TRP A 338 -7.76 5.64 23.23
CA TRP A 338 -7.85 7.08 22.97
C TRP A 338 -9.11 7.72 23.53
N LEU A 339 -10.24 7.00 23.51
CA LEU A 339 -11.56 7.54 23.89
C LEU A 339 -11.90 7.34 25.38
N ALA A 340 -11.10 6.52 26.10
CA ALA A 340 -11.21 6.32 27.54
C ALA A 340 -10.84 7.60 28.31
#